data_1bcda62ab245f5d72cab51df7699e271
#
_entry.id   1bcda62ab245f5d72cab51df7699e271
#
_cell.length_a   1.000
_cell.length_b   1.000
_cell.length_c   1.000
_cell.angle_alpha   90.00
_cell.angle_beta   90.00
_cell.angle_gamma   90.00
#
_symmetry.space_group_name_H-M   'P 1'
#
loop_
_entity.id
_entity.type
_entity.pdbx_description
1 polymer ?
#
loop_
_entity_poly.entity_id
_entity_poly.type
_entity_poly.pdbx_seq_one_letter_code
_entity_poly.pdbx_strand_id
1 'polypeptide(L)'
;NLYTKDSWKELQDALKNAEAYLENGTKDQVDKAVSDLENAVNGLVEKTEVTVDDVIAEMEKINGKDYTEVSFGALQDAISKAKADKDQNDPALDQANITAMKEAKAALVSIVDLKAALNEAAQHKAGTYTVSSYKLLKDAVTNAEPLKVNGTKEEVANAAAAIRAAIKGLDKRAVGLDEYRDSIVLKKPEGYTEESYAAYKNAYDALMALDSKETTAEMFANAKSAFEAAQAGLVQKPGSNGTGSSSNGTVS
;
A
#
# COMPACT_ATOMS: atom_id res chain seq x y z
N ASN A 1 -10.58 -17.70 30.54
CA ASN A 1 -10.88 -18.47 31.73
C ASN A 1 -9.56 -18.74 32.51
N LEU A 2 -9.47 -18.27 33.74
CA LEU A 2 -8.25 -18.40 34.57
C LEU A 2 -8.12 -19.79 35.23
N TYR A 3 -9.20 -20.57 35.22
CA TYR A 3 -9.28 -21.88 35.90
C TYR A 3 -9.42 -23.01 34.88
N THR A 4 -9.08 -24.24 35.31
CA THR A 4 -9.25 -25.46 34.52
C THR A 4 -10.73 -25.66 34.20
N LYS A 5 -11.02 -26.34 33.09
CA LYS A 5 -12.40 -26.58 32.61
C LYS A 5 -13.21 -27.36 33.66
N ASP A 6 -12.57 -28.32 34.31
CA ASP A 6 -13.26 -29.20 35.27
C ASP A 6 -13.58 -28.47 36.56
N SER A 7 -12.62 -27.78 37.17
CA SER A 7 -12.87 -27.01 38.40
C SER A 7 -13.85 -25.85 38.18
N TRP A 8 -13.83 -25.24 37.02
CA TRP A 8 -14.83 -24.21 36.63
C TRP A 8 -16.21 -24.79 36.47
N LYS A 9 -16.31 -26.01 35.87
CA LYS A 9 -17.59 -26.69 35.70
C LYS A 9 -18.17 -27.07 37.06
N GLU A 10 -17.37 -27.59 38.00
CA GLU A 10 -17.80 -27.92 39.36
C GLU A 10 -18.38 -26.70 40.06
N LEU A 11 -17.75 -25.51 39.93
CA LEU A 11 -18.29 -24.27 40.48
C LEU A 11 -19.64 -23.88 39.84
N GLN A 12 -19.74 -24.01 38.52
CA GLN A 12 -20.99 -23.71 37.84
C GLN A 12 -22.15 -24.68 38.25
N ASP A 13 -21.83 -25.96 38.40
CA ASP A 13 -22.81 -26.97 38.84
C ASP A 13 -23.27 -26.70 40.29
N ALA A 14 -22.32 -26.36 41.19
CA ALA A 14 -22.61 -25.97 42.57
C ALA A 14 -23.48 -24.68 42.62
N LEU A 15 -23.17 -23.68 41.81
CA LEU A 15 -23.96 -22.45 41.71
C LEU A 15 -25.37 -22.73 41.26
N LYS A 16 -25.54 -23.52 40.20
CA LYS A 16 -26.86 -23.91 39.69
C LYS A 16 -27.68 -24.69 40.71
N ASN A 17 -27.04 -25.56 41.47
CA ASN A 17 -27.68 -26.29 42.56
C ASN A 17 -28.12 -25.35 43.70
N ALA A 18 -27.29 -24.36 44.07
CA ALA A 18 -27.63 -23.38 45.11
C ALA A 18 -28.78 -22.49 44.68
N GLU A 19 -28.81 -22.02 43.39
CA GLU A 19 -29.89 -21.24 42.86
C GLU A 19 -31.26 -21.92 42.97
N ALA A 20 -31.33 -23.25 42.87
CA ALA A 20 -32.53 -24.03 42.98
C ALA A 20 -33.17 -23.95 44.40
N TYR A 21 -32.43 -23.60 45.43
CA TYR A 21 -32.90 -23.50 46.81
C TYR A 21 -33.13 -22.09 47.32
N LEU A 22 -32.95 -21.04 46.46
CA LEU A 22 -33.09 -19.65 46.87
C LEU A 22 -34.51 -19.27 47.36
N GLU A 23 -35.54 -19.87 46.79
CA GLU A 23 -36.92 -19.50 47.10
C GLU A 23 -37.61 -20.45 48.10
N ASN A 24 -37.28 -21.78 48.02
CA ASN A 24 -38.05 -22.80 48.71
C ASN A 24 -37.18 -23.87 49.37
N GLY A 25 -35.93 -23.61 49.58
CA GLY A 25 -34.99 -24.57 50.21
C GLY A 25 -35.25 -24.67 51.72
N THR A 26 -35.17 -25.89 52.26
CA THR A 26 -35.06 -26.10 53.71
C THR A 26 -33.73 -25.61 54.22
N LYS A 27 -33.61 -25.35 55.54
CA LYS A 27 -32.38 -24.90 56.15
C LYS A 27 -31.22 -25.85 55.84
N ASP A 28 -31.41 -27.17 55.93
CA ASP A 28 -30.40 -28.16 55.67
C ASP A 28 -29.94 -28.18 54.17
N GLN A 29 -30.89 -27.93 53.25
CA GLN A 29 -30.58 -27.82 51.81
C GLN A 29 -29.76 -26.57 51.52
N VAL A 30 -30.14 -25.44 52.14
CA VAL A 30 -29.40 -24.18 51.96
C VAL A 30 -28.01 -24.29 52.56
N ASP A 31 -27.88 -24.81 53.78
CA ASP A 31 -26.58 -25.01 54.47
C ASP A 31 -25.65 -25.94 53.64
N LYS A 32 -26.22 -27.01 53.05
CA LYS A 32 -25.49 -27.88 52.15
C LYS A 32 -25.04 -27.19 50.87
N ALA A 33 -25.92 -26.43 50.24
CA ALA A 33 -25.61 -25.71 49.00
C ALA A 33 -24.49 -24.66 49.24
N VAL A 34 -24.51 -23.97 50.37
CA VAL A 34 -23.44 -23.04 50.76
C VAL A 34 -22.12 -23.78 50.91
N SER A 35 -22.12 -24.91 51.61
CA SER A 35 -20.88 -25.74 51.77
C SER A 35 -20.37 -26.28 50.45
N ASP A 36 -21.25 -26.74 49.55
CA ASP A 36 -20.86 -27.20 48.19
C ASP A 36 -20.25 -26.08 47.36
N LEU A 37 -20.82 -24.85 47.43
CA LEU A 37 -20.28 -23.66 46.79
C LEU A 37 -18.88 -23.29 47.36
N GLU A 38 -18.75 -23.24 48.66
CA GLU A 38 -17.44 -22.97 49.29
C GLU A 38 -16.38 -24.00 48.92
N ASN A 39 -16.75 -25.29 48.89
CA ASN A 39 -15.85 -26.35 48.42
C ASN A 39 -15.49 -26.18 46.93
N ALA A 40 -16.43 -25.85 46.09
CA ALA A 40 -16.16 -25.63 44.67
C ALA A 40 -15.29 -24.38 44.39
N VAL A 41 -15.47 -23.30 45.20
CA VAL A 41 -14.60 -22.11 45.12
C VAL A 41 -13.19 -22.47 45.60
N ASN A 42 -13.04 -23.19 46.72
CA ASN A 42 -11.74 -23.61 47.24
C ASN A 42 -11.07 -24.67 46.34
N GLY A 43 -11.87 -25.41 45.57
CA GLY A 43 -11.42 -26.42 44.61
C GLY A 43 -11.05 -25.83 43.21
N LEU A 44 -11.14 -24.52 43.05
CA LEU A 44 -10.73 -23.88 41.76
C LEU A 44 -9.23 -24.06 41.56
N VAL A 45 -8.89 -24.71 40.45
CA VAL A 45 -7.50 -24.91 40.01
C VAL A 45 -7.16 -23.91 38.93
N GLU A 46 -6.20 -23.02 39.18
CA GLU A 46 -5.68 -22.12 38.16
C GLU A 46 -5.07 -22.92 37.02
N LYS A 47 -5.29 -22.48 35.81
CA LYS A 47 -4.62 -23.03 34.63
C LYS A 47 -3.12 -22.74 34.76
N THR A 48 -2.35 -23.72 35.20
CA THR A 48 -0.89 -23.65 35.19
C THR A 48 -0.31 -24.00 33.81
N GLU A 49 -1.08 -24.64 32.96
CA GLU A 49 -0.66 -25.03 31.61
C GLU A 49 -1.66 -24.53 30.56
N VAL A 50 -1.11 -23.96 29.48
CA VAL A 50 -1.87 -23.57 28.29
C VAL A 50 -2.29 -24.85 27.55
N THR A 51 -3.59 -25.10 27.41
CA THR A 51 -4.08 -26.29 26.70
C THR A 51 -4.01 -26.12 25.17
N VAL A 52 -4.03 -27.24 24.46
CA VAL A 52 -4.09 -27.23 22.99
C VAL A 52 -5.34 -26.49 22.48
N ASP A 53 -6.49 -26.64 23.16
CA ASP A 53 -7.73 -25.93 22.83
C ASP A 53 -7.61 -24.40 23.00
N ASP A 54 -6.92 -23.95 24.03
CA ASP A 54 -6.69 -22.50 24.23
C ASP A 54 -5.85 -21.92 23.09
N VAL A 55 -4.82 -22.66 22.66
CA VAL A 55 -3.95 -22.23 21.57
C VAL A 55 -4.71 -22.26 20.23
N ILE A 56 -5.48 -23.30 19.95
CA ILE A 56 -6.34 -23.37 18.77
C ILE A 56 -7.27 -22.14 18.72
N ALA A 57 -7.98 -21.86 19.84
CA ALA A 57 -8.90 -20.73 19.91
C ALA A 57 -8.22 -19.36 19.76
N GLU A 58 -6.95 -19.23 20.16
CA GLU A 58 -6.14 -18.04 19.91
C GLU A 58 -5.76 -17.90 18.41
N MET A 59 -5.27 -18.99 17.82
CA MET A 59 -4.80 -18.98 16.41
C MET A 59 -5.94 -18.76 15.42
N GLU A 60 -7.13 -19.27 15.69
CA GLU A 60 -8.31 -19.06 14.83
C GLU A 60 -8.77 -17.60 14.74
N LYS A 61 -8.38 -16.75 15.67
CA LYS A 61 -8.69 -15.31 15.63
C LYS A 61 -7.80 -14.54 14.65
N ILE A 62 -6.75 -15.17 14.13
CA ILE A 62 -5.80 -14.52 13.21
C ILE A 62 -6.47 -14.33 11.85
N ASN A 63 -6.51 -13.07 11.39
CA ASN A 63 -7.08 -12.73 10.09
C ASN A 63 -6.10 -13.08 8.95
N GLY A 64 -6.37 -14.15 8.21
CA GLY A 64 -5.49 -14.62 7.13
C GLY A 64 -5.28 -13.61 6.00
N LYS A 65 -6.18 -12.63 5.84
CA LYS A 65 -6.05 -11.59 4.82
C LYS A 65 -4.84 -10.68 5.03
N ASP A 66 -4.26 -10.67 6.22
CA ASP A 66 -3.15 -9.80 6.59
C ASP A 66 -1.77 -10.45 6.40
N TYR A 67 -1.75 -11.70 5.92
CA TYR A 67 -0.54 -12.49 5.76
C TYR A 67 -0.44 -13.10 4.35
N THR A 68 0.77 -13.56 3.97
CA THR A 68 0.93 -14.32 2.72
C THR A 68 0.15 -15.62 2.78
N GLU A 69 -0.37 -16.07 1.63
CA GLU A 69 -1.18 -17.29 1.55
C GLU A 69 -0.42 -18.51 2.07
N VAL A 70 0.86 -18.64 1.73
CA VAL A 70 1.71 -19.78 2.16
C VAL A 70 1.94 -19.76 3.67
N SER A 71 2.30 -18.60 4.26
CA SER A 71 2.56 -18.55 5.70
C SER A 71 1.29 -18.75 6.53
N PHE A 72 0.15 -18.23 6.07
CA PHE A 72 -1.13 -18.46 6.73
C PHE A 72 -1.63 -19.90 6.52
N GLY A 73 -1.41 -20.49 5.34
CA GLY A 73 -1.70 -21.89 5.07
C GLY A 73 -0.97 -22.83 6.04
N ALA A 74 0.32 -22.60 6.28
CA ALA A 74 1.09 -23.38 7.26
C ALA A 74 0.51 -23.30 8.69
N LEU A 75 0.00 -22.12 9.09
CA LEU A 75 -0.70 -21.99 10.38
C LEU A 75 -2.01 -22.78 10.39
N GLN A 76 -2.80 -22.73 9.30
CA GLN A 76 -4.06 -23.49 9.18
C GLN A 76 -3.81 -25.01 9.20
N ASP A 77 -2.73 -25.47 8.58
CA ASP A 77 -2.34 -26.90 8.62
C ASP A 77 -1.96 -27.32 10.04
N ALA A 78 -1.20 -26.50 10.78
CA ALA A 78 -0.87 -26.76 12.17
C ALA A 78 -2.12 -26.82 13.07
N ILE A 79 -3.07 -25.89 12.89
CA ILE A 79 -4.36 -25.89 13.60
C ILE A 79 -5.17 -27.16 13.26
N SER A 80 -5.25 -27.51 11.98
CA SER A 80 -6.01 -28.68 11.52
C SER A 80 -5.44 -29.97 12.10
N LYS A 81 -4.10 -30.08 12.13
CA LYS A 81 -3.42 -31.21 12.74
C LYS A 81 -3.71 -31.28 14.24
N ALA A 82 -3.57 -30.16 14.96
CA ALA A 82 -3.85 -30.11 16.39
C ALA A 82 -5.28 -30.53 16.73
N LYS A 83 -6.27 -30.12 15.90
CA LYS A 83 -7.67 -30.54 16.05
C LYS A 83 -7.88 -32.04 15.83
N ALA A 84 -7.16 -32.63 14.89
CA ALA A 84 -7.25 -34.07 14.61
C ALA A 84 -6.60 -34.92 15.71
N ASP A 85 -5.55 -34.38 16.34
CA ASP A 85 -4.76 -35.13 17.33
C ASP A 85 -5.29 -35.02 18.78
N LYS A 86 -6.03 -33.96 19.13
CA LYS A 86 -6.42 -33.63 20.50
C LYS A 86 -7.23 -34.71 21.23
N ASP A 87 -7.96 -35.56 20.50
CA ASP A 87 -8.78 -36.62 21.08
C ASP A 87 -7.99 -37.88 21.44
N GLN A 88 -6.67 -37.89 21.17
CA GLN A 88 -5.80 -39.03 21.48
C GLN A 88 -5.36 -39.10 22.93
N ASN A 89 -5.66 -38.05 23.74
CA ASN A 89 -5.26 -37.93 25.14
C ASN A 89 -3.75 -38.18 25.40
N ASP A 90 -2.90 -37.71 24.49
CA ASP A 90 -1.44 -37.80 24.56
C ASP A 90 -0.85 -36.41 24.88
N PRO A 91 -0.41 -36.17 26.13
CA PRO A 91 0.16 -34.87 26.54
C PRO A 91 1.42 -34.46 25.74
N ALA A 92 2.21 -35.46 25.28
CA ALA A 92 3.39 -35.17 24.47
C ALA A 92 3.01 -34.69 23.07
N LEU A 93 1.96 -35.27 22.48
CA LEU A 93 1.39 -34.88 21.20
C LEU A 93 0.74 -33.49 21.31
N ASP A 94 0.00 -33.22 22.39
CA ASP A 94 -0.59 -31.90 22.63
C ASP A 94 0.50 -30.82 22.73
N GLN A 95 1.57 -31.07 23.45
CA GLN A 95 2.70 -30.12 23.56
C GLN A 95 3.41 -29.91 22.22
N ALA A 96 3.57 -30.98 21.42
CA ALA A 96 4.14 -30.87 20.07
C ALA A 96 3.25 -30.02 19.15
N ASN A 97 1.93 -30.20 19.19
CA ASN A 97 0.96 -29.41 18.44
C ASN A 97 0.93 -27.92 18.88
N ILE A 98 0.98 -27.66 20.19
CA ILE A 98 1.11 -26.29 20.74
C ILE A 98 2.37 -25.61 20.18
N THR A 99 3.49 -26.32 20.18
CA THR A 99 4.78 -25.81 19.69
C THR A 99 4.67 -25.51 18.19
N ALA A 100 4.16 -26.44 17.38
CA ALA A 100 3.99 -26.28 15.93
C ALA A 100 3.09 -25.07 15.57
N MET A 101 1.98 -24.88 16.28
CA MET A 101 1.10 -23.70 16.07
C MET A 101 1.80 -22.39 16.43
N LYS A 102 2.57 -22.35 17.52
CA LYS A 102 3.33 -21.15 17.94
C LYS A 102 4.44 -20.81 16.94
N GLU A 103 5.14 -21.83 16.42
CA GLU A 103 6.18 -21.66 15.40
C GLU A 103 5.56 -21.16 14.07
N ALA A 104 4.45 -21.75 13.62
CA ALA A 104 3.74 -21.31 12.44
C ALA A 104 3.22 -19.85 12.58
N LYS A 105 2.71 -19.46 13.76
CA LYS A 105 2.35 -18.07 14.07
C LYS A 105 3.56 -17.14 13.98
N ALA A 106 4.71 -17.53 14.53
CA ALA A 106 5.94 -16.72 14.46
C ALA A 106 6.49 -16.59 13.04
N ALA A 107 6.22 -17.58 12.19
CA ALA A 107 6.60 -17.62 10.77
C ALA A 107 5.66 -16.81 9.87
N LEU A 108 4.54 -16.27 10.38
CA LEU A 108 3.60 -15.47 9.58
C LEU A 108 4.31 -14.26 8.95
N VAL A 109 4.05 -14.07 7.65
CA VAL A 109 4.57 -12.95 6.87
C VAL A 109 3.45 -11.96 6.60
N SER A 110 3.47 -10.83 7.29
CA SER A 110 2.46 -9.78 7.15
C SER A 110 2.60 -9.07 5.80
N ILE A 111 1.48 -8.89 5.10
CA ILE A 111 1.36 -8.13 3.83
C ILE A 111 0.57 -6.82 4.00
N VAL A 112 0.29 -6.40 5.22
CA VAL A 112 -0.51 -5.18 5.49
C VAL A 112 0.15 -3.95 4.86
N ASP A 113 1.47 -3.78 5.06
CA ASP A 113 2.21 -2.65 4.53
C ASP A 113 2.34 -2.70 2.99
N LEU A 114 2.51 -3.91 2.42
CA LEU A 114 2.53 -4.10 0.97
C LEU A 114 1.16 -3.76 0.35
N LYS A 115 0.06 -4.18 0.97
CA LYS A 115 -1.30 -3.82 0.52
C LYS A 115 -1.54 -2.33 0.59
N ALA A 116 -1.05 -1.65 1.63
CA ALA A 116 -1.12 -0.19 1.72
C ALA A 116 -0.37 0.47 0.56
N ALA A 117 0.88 0.06 0.28
CA ALA A 117 1.67 0.58 -0.84
C ALA A 117 1.01 0.33 -2.21
N LEU A 118 0.41 -0.85 -2.42
CA LEU A 118 -0.34 -1.16 -3.64
C LEU A 118 -1.58 -0.26 -3.79
N ASN A 119 -2.30 0.00 -2.69
CA ASN A 119 -3.44 0.92 -2.69
C ASN A 119 -3.01 2.37 -2.96
N GLU A 120 -1.87 2.82 -2.42
CA GLU A 120 -1.28 4.12 -2.74
C GLU A 120 -0.96 4.20 -4.25
N ALA A 121 -0.31 3.19 -4.82
CA ALA A 121 0.02 3.12 -6.25
C ALA A 121 -1.21 3.21 -7.15
N ALA A 122 -2.33 2.59 -6.76
CA ALA A 122 -3.58 2.58 -7.50
C ALA A 122 -4.23 3.98 -7.68
N GLN A 123 -3.83 4.97 -6.85
CA GLN A 123 -4.32 6.36 -6.96
C GLN A 123 -3.65 7.13 -8.11
N HIS A 124 -2.56 6.62 -8.69
CA HIS A 124 -1.80 7.28 -9.73
C HIS A 124 -2.23 6.80 -11.12
N LYS A 125 -2.53 7.75 -12.03
CA LYS A 125 -3.01 7.45 -13.39
C LYS A 125 -1.91 7.69 -14.42
N ALA A 126 -1.73 6.76 -15.35
CA ALA A 126 -0.71 6.80 -16.39
C ALA A 126 -0.63 8.14 -17.16
N GLY A 127 -1.78 8.71 -17.54
CA GLY A 127 -1.83 9.94 -18.35
C GLY A 127 -1.35 11.21 -17.62
N THR A 128 -1.15 11.16 -16.31
CA THR A 128 -0.72 12.32 -15.49
C THR A 128 0.81 12.46 -15.43
N TYR A 129 1.51 11.37 -15.69
CA TYR A 129 2.97 11.28 -15.48
C TYR A 129 3.69 10.95 -16.79
N THR A 130 5.01 11.15 -16.81
CA THR A 130 5.83 10.70 -17.93
C THR A 130 5.75 9.18 -18.07
N VAL A 131 5.84 8.68 -19.30
CA VAL A 131 5.72 7.23 -19.55
C VAL A 131 6.81 6.45 -18.84
N SER A 132 8.03 6.98 -18.81
CA SER A 132 9.17 6.34 -18.14
C SER A 132 8.99 6.25 -16.63
N SER A 133 8.60 7.35 -15.95
CA SER A 133 8.41 7.34 -14.50
C SER A 133 7.22 6.46 -14.08
N TYR A 134 6.11 6.52 -14.84
CA TYR A 134 4.96 5.66 -14.58
C TYR A 134 5.23 4.18 -14.83
N LYS A 135 6.08 3.86 -15.82
CA LYS A 135 6.52 2.49 -16.07
C LYS A 135 7.26 1.89 -14.87
N LEU A 136 8.13 2.66 -14.22
CA LEU A 136 8.82 2.21 -13.00
C LEU A 136 7.83 1.85 -11.88
N LEU A 137 6.79 2.67 -11.69
CA LEU A 137 5.72 2.35 -10.73
C LEU A 137 4.98 1.08 -11.11
N LYS A 138 4.61 0.92 -12.38
CA LYS A 138 3.91 -0.27 -12.88
C LYS A 138 4.76 -1.53 -12.71
N ASP A 139 6.05 -1.46 -13.01
CA ASP A 139 6.98 -2.57 -12.85
C ASP A 139 7.11 -2.96 -11.37
N ALA A 140 7.24 -1.99 -10.46
CA ALA A 140 7.29 -2.25 -9.02
C ALA A 140 6.00 -2.93 -8.50
N VAL A 141 4.83 -2.48 -8.95
CA VAL A 141 3.53 -3.11 -8.62
C VAL A 141 3.45 -4.54 -9.16
N THR A 142 3.85 -4.75 -10.42
CA THR A 142 3.81 -6.08 -11.05
C THR A 142 4.71 -7.08 -10.32
N ASN A 143 5.90 -6.65 -9.91
CA ASN A 143 6.86 -7.49 -9.17
C ASN A 143 6.39 -7.79 -7.74
N ALA A 144 5.58 -6.92 -7.14
CA ALA A 144 5.08 -7.06 -5.78
C ALA A 144 3.89 -8.02 -5.66
N GLU A 145 3.05 -8.13 -6.69
CA GLU A 145 1.81 -8.92 -6.66
C GLU A 145 2.00 -10.40 -6.26
N PRO A 146 2.97 -11.16 -6.82
CA PRO A 146 3.18 -12.55 -6.43
C PRO A 146 3.65 -12.71 -4.98
N LEU A 147 4.25 -11.69 -4.37
CA LEU A 147 4.75 -11.76 -3.00
C LEU A 147 3.63 -11.82 -1.94
N LYS A 148 2.40 -11.50 -2.29
CA LYS A 148 1.23 -11.73 -1.43
C LYS A 148 0.96 -13.21 -1.20
N VAL A 149 1.41 -14.08 -2.10
CA VAL A 149 1.24 -15.52 -2.00
C VAL A 149 2.37 -16.16 -1.18
N ASN A 150 3.62 -15.91 -1.54
CA ASN A 150 4.77 -16.67 -1.01
C ASN A 150 6.01 -15.82 -0.69
N GLY A 151 5.88 -14.49 -0.63
CA GLY A 151 6.99 -13.61 -0.29
C GLY A 151 7.52 -13.85 1.12
N THR A 152 8.82 -13.71 1.30
CA THR A 152 9.47 -13.63 2.61
C THR A 152 9.21 -12.27 3.27
N LYS A 153 9.48 -12.14 4.58
CA LYS A 153 9.35 -10.86 5.30
C LYS A 153 10.16 -9.75 4.65
N GLU A 154 11.38 -10.06 4.21
CA GLU A 154 12.29 -9.11 3.56
C GLU A 154 11.79 -8.71 2.17
N GLU A 155 11.39 -9.69 1.33
CA GLU A 155 10.87 -9.41 -0.02
C GLU A 155 9.61 -8.55 0.02
N VAL A 156 8.66 -8.85 0.92
CA VAL A 156 7.44 -8.07 1.11
C VAL A 156 7.74 -6.63 1.54
N ALA A 157 8.66 -6.46 2.50
CA ALA A 157 9.08 -5.13 2.96
C ALA A 157 9.79 -4.33 1.86
N ASN A 158 10.71 -4.99 1.11
CA ASN A 158 11.42 -4.36 0.00
C ASN A 158 10.48 -3.98 -1.15
N ALA A 159 9.48 -4.81 -1.45
CA ALA A 159 8.48 -4.51 -2.47
C ALA A 159 7.61 -3.29 -2.09
N ALA A 160 7.16 -3.19 -0.84
CA ALA A 160 6.43 -2.02 -0.36
C ALA A 160 7.27 -0.74 -0.45
N ALA A 161 8.55 -0.82 -0.06
CA ALA A 161 9.49 0.29 -0.18
C ALA A 161 9.74 0.68 -1.65
N ALA A 162 9.91 -0.29 -2.56
CA ALA A 162 10.11 -0.05 -3.99
C ALA A 162 8.91 0.66 -4.63
N ILE A 163 7.68 0.25 -4.29
CA ILE A 163 6.47 0.92 -4.76
C ILE A 163 6.45 2.38 -4.30
N ARG A 164 6.69 2.65 -3.01
CA ARG A 164 6.71 4.03 -2.49
C ARG A 164 7.83 4.87 -3.09
N ALA A 165 9.01 4.27 -3.34
CA ALA A 165 10.11 4.94 -4.04
C ALA A 165 9.71 5.31 -5.47
N ALA A 166 9.03 4.41 -6.19
CA ALA A 166 8.52 4.67 -7.53
C ALA A 166 7.43 5.75 -7.53
N ILE A 167 6.52 5.78 -6.54
CA ILE A 167 5.53 6.85 -6.36
C ILE A 167 6.23 8.21 -6.16
N LYS A 168 7.25 8.26 -5.31
CA LYS A 168 8.03 9.49 -5.08
C LYS A 168 8.78 9.95 -6.32
N GLY A 169 9.17 9.02 -7.19
CA GLY A 169 9.86 9.28 -8.46
C GLY A 169 8.93 9.58 -9.64
N LEU A 170 7.63 9.78 -9.42
CA LEU A 170 6.70 10.11 -10.48
C LEU A 170 6.86 11.56 -10.95
N ASP A 171 7.23 11.72 -12.21
CA ASP A 171 7.37 13.02 -12.86
C ASP A 171 6.07 13.39 -13.58
N LYS A 172 5.46 14.51 -13.20
CA LYS A 172 4.26 15.01 -13.86
C LYS A 172 4.57 15.42 -15.29
N ARG A 173 3.78 14.90 -16.24
CA ARG A 173 3.86 15.26 -17.65
C ARG A 173 3.41 16.70 -17.87
N ALA A 174 4.03 17.38 -18.82
CA ALA A 174 3.61 18.71 -19.26
C ALA A 174 2.18 18.70 -19.81
N VAL A 175 1.41 19.70 -19.44
CA VAL A 175 0.08 19.97 -19.99
C VAL A 175 0.18 21.13 -20.98
N GLY A 176 -0.50 21.03 -22.12
CA GLY A 176 -0.55 22.12 -23.12
C GLY A 176 0.69 22.22 -24.02
N LEU A 177 1.61 21.25 -24.00
CA LEU A 177 2.79 21.25 -24.89
C LEU A 177 2.40 21.16 -26.35
N ASP A 178 1.50 20.23 -26.69
CA ASP A 178 1.10 20.01 -28.09
C ASP A 178 0.27 21.21 -28.60
N GLU A 179 -0.66 21.71 -27.78
CA GLU A 179 -1.45 22.91 -28.10
C GLU A 179 -0.55 24.16 -28.28
N TYR A 180 0.48 24.31 -27.44
CA TYR A 180 1.42 25.41 -27.57
C TYR A 180 2.24 25.28 -28.84
N ARG A 181 2.75 24.11 -29.20
CA ARG A 181 3.48 23.86 -30.44
C ARG A 181 2.63 24.15 -31.68
N ASP A 182 1.36 23.72 -31.67
CA ASP A 182 0.41 23.94 -32.78
C ASP A 182 0.07 25.44 -32.98
N SER A 183 0.23 26.24 -31.93
CA SER A 183 0.00 27.69 -31.98
C SER A 183 1.19 28.47 -32.56
N ILE A 184 2.35 27.84 -32.72
CA ILE A 184 3.57 28.53 -33.18
C ILE A 184 3.72 28.45 -34.69
N VAL A 185 3.97 29.57 -35.31
CA VAL A 185 4.37 29.64 -36.71
C VAL A 185 5.84 30.08 -36.80
N LEU A 186 6.66 29.25 -37.42
CA LEU A 186 8.08 29.57 -37.62
C LEU A 186 8.20 30.79 -38.54
N LYS A 187 8.87 31.86 -38.07
CA LYS A 187 9.16 33.05 -38.87
C LYS A 187 10.19 32.73 -39.94
N LYS A 188 10.11 33.42 -41.09
CA LYS A 188 11.05 33.28 -42.19
C LYS A 188 12.34 34.07 -41.93
N PRO A 189 13.51 33.61 -42.45
CA PRO A 189 14.80 34.22 -42.17
C PRO A 189 15.06 35.56 -42.84
N GLU A 190 14.33 35.89 -43.93
CA GLU A 190 14.67 36.96 -44.84
C GLU A 190 14.67 38.37 -44.22
N GLY A 191 13.94 38.56 -43.12
CA GLY A 191 13.86 39.87 -42.44
C GLY A 191 14.82 40.08 -41.26
N TYR A 192 15.60 39.07 -40.88
CA TYR A 192 16.39 39.08 -39.63
C TYR A 192 17.87 38.89 -39.88
N THR A 193 18.70 39.31 -38.89
CA THR A 193 20.14 38.99 -38.91
C THR A 193 20.34 37.47 -38.74
N GLU A 194 21.37 36.95 -39.39
CA GLU A 194 21.67 35.53 -39.40
C GLU A 194 21.86 34.96 -37.96
N GLU A 195 22.56 35.70 -37.10
CA GLU A 195 22.81 35.33 -35.73
C GLU A 195 21.52 35.24 -34.89
N SER A 196 20.67 36.28 -34.93
CA SER A 196 19.43 36.33 -34.15
C SER A 196 18.41 35.31 -34.68
N TYR A 197 18.38 35.06 -35.99
CA TYR A 197 17.51 34.02 -36.55
C TYR A 197 17.99 32.62 -36.22
N ALA A 198 19.30 32.37 -36.23
CA ALA A 198 19.86 31.07 -35.82
C ALA A 198 19.51 30.73 -34.39
N ALA A 199 19.64 31.70 -33.44
CA ALA A 199 19.24 31.52 -32.06
C ALA A 199 17.74 31.19 -31.90
N TYR A 200 16.87 31.94 -32.63
CA TYR A 200 15.43 31.69 -32.64
C TYR A 200 15.08 30.30 -33.21
N LYS A 201 15.70 29.93 -34.35
CA LYS A 201 15.46 28.62 -34.96
C LYS A 201 15.91 27.47 -34.07
N ASN A 202 17.06 27.59 -33.43
CA ASN A 202 17.56 26.58 -32.49
C ASN A 202 16.60 26.38 -31.30
N ALA A 203 16.07 27.45 -30.73
CA ALA A 203 15.09 27.38 -29.64
C ALA A 203 13.76 26.78 -30.12
N TYR A 204 13.32 27.13 -31.35
CA TYR A 204 12.16 26.53 -31.98
C TYR A 204 12.34 25.01 -32.18
N ASP A 205 13.45 24.59 -32.76
CA ASP A 205 13.74 23.17 -33.04
C ASP A 205 13.81 22.38 -31.73
N ALA A 206 14.43 22.94 -30.68
CA ALA A 206 14.50 22.32 -29.36
C ALA A 206 13.10 22.13 -28.73
N LEU A 207 12.22 23.13 -28.84
CA LEU A 207 10.84 23.03 -28.36
C LEU A 207 10.01 21.99 -29.17
N MET A 208 10.19 21.96 -30.49
CA MET A 208 9.50 21.01 -31.36
C MET A 208 10.00 19.57 -31.17
N ALA A 209 11.23 19.36 -30.72
CA ALA A 209 11.81 18.05 -30.46
C ALA A 209 11.38 17.43 -29.13
N LEU A 210 10.70 18.18 -28.25
CA LEU A 210 10.24 17.63 -26.99
C LEU A 210 9.24 16.48 -27.20
N ASP A 211 9.43 15.36 -26.51
CA ASP A 211 8.44 14.29 -26.50
C ASP A 211 7.33 14.59 -25.50
N SER A 212 6.10 14.77 -25.99
CA SER A 212 4.95 15.10 -25.12
C SER A 212 4.63 14.02 -24.08
N LYS A 213 5.15 12.80 -24.25
CA LYS A 213 4.97 11.70 -23.29
C LYS A 213 6.02 11.68 -22.20
N GLU A 214 7.20 12.27 -22.45
CA GLU A 214 8.34 12.26 -21.52
C GLU A 214 8.70 13.66 -21.00
N THR A 215 8.11 14.71 -21.56
CA THR A 215 8.42 16.08 -21.14
C THR A 215 7.68 16.44 -19.85
N THR A 216 8.46 16.87 -18.85
CA THR A 216 7.91 17.38 -17.58
C THR A 216 7.43 18.84 -17.74
N ALA A 217 6.62 19.30 -16.79
CA ALA A 217 6.18 20.70 -16.74
C ALA A 217 7.36 21.68 -16.69
N GLU A 218 8.43 21.36 -15.99
CA GLU A 218 9.64 22.18 -15.91
C GLU A 218 10.38 22.21 -17.24
N MET A 219 10.59 21.07 -17.89
CA MET A 219 11.23 21.00 -19.21
C MET A 219 10.48 21.84 -20.23
N PHE A 220 9.14 21.75 -20.24
CA PHE A 220 8.30 22.54 -21.12
C PHE A 220 8.40 24.03 -20.80
N ALA A 221 8.33 24.43 -19.53
CA ALA A 221 8.45 25.83 -19.11
C ALA A 221 9.80 26.43 -19.54
N ASN A 222 10.89 25.70 -19.38
CA ASN A 222 12.23 26.10 -19.77
C ASN A 222 12.34 26.27 -21.29
N ALA A 223 11.88 25.28 -22.05
CA ALA A 223 11.92 25.35 -23.53
C ALA A 223 11.03 26.46 -24.09
N LYS A 224 9.84 26.65 -23.50
CA LYS A 224 8.92 27.76 -23.83
C LYS A 224 9.57 29.11 -23.58
N SER A 225 10.14 29.30 -22.38
CA SER A 225 10.84 30.55 -22.01
C SER A 225 12.04 30.85 -22.91
N ALA A 226 12.82 29.82 -23.25
CA ALA A 226 13.95 29.96 -24.19
C ALA A 226 13.49 30.37 -25.59
N PHE A 227 12.42 29.75 -26.08
CA PHE A 227 11.82 30.10 -27.39
C PHE A 227 11.26 31.53 -27.38
N GLU A 228 10.49 31.92 -26.38
CA GLU A 228 9.92 33.27 -26.26
C GLU A 228 11.02 34.35 -26.16
N ALA A 229 12.09 34.08 -25.39
CA ALA A 229 13.24 34.98 -25.30
C ALA A 229 13.98 35.12 -26.64
N ALA A 230 14.21 34.01 -27.33
CA ALA A 230 14.86 34.03 -28.65
C ALA A 230 13.96 34.72 -29.72
N GLN A 231 12.65 34.57 -29.64
CA GLN A 231 11.69 35.26 -30.49
C GLN A 231 11.72 36.77 -30.24
N ALA A 232 11.76 37.22 -28.99
CA ALA A 232 11.88 38.63 -28.64
C ALA A 232 13.26 39.22 -29.03
N GLY A 233 14.31 38.39 -29.05
CA GLY A 233 15.68 38.77 -29.45
C GLY A 233 15.92 38.82 -30.97
N LEU A 234 14.89 38.63 -31.81
CA LEU A 234 15.04 38.76 -33.25
C LEU A 234 15.37 40.18 -33.69
N VAL A 235 16.52 40.36 -34.36
CA VAL A 235 17.03 41.66 -34.86
C VAL A 235 16.78 41.76 -36.38
N GLN A 236 16.07 42.79 -36.81
CA GLN A 236 15.83 43.06 -38.25
C GLN A 236 17.14 43.46 -38.95
N LYS A 237 17.28 43.04 -40.20
CA LYS A 237 18.41 43.48 -41.04
C LYS A 237 18.27 44.99 -41.35
N PRO A 238 19.40 45.75 -41.32
CA PRO A 238 19.39 47.14 -41.79
C PRO A 238 18.89 47.21 -43.23
N GLY A 239 17.84 48.02 -43.48
CA GLY A 239 17.30 48.24 -44.82
C GLY A 239 16.09 47.33 -45.20
N SER A 240 15.58 46.50 -44.30
CA SER A 240 14.37 45.66 -44.57
C SER A 240 13.03 46.38 -44.29
N ASN A 241 13.06 47.70 -43.96
CA ASN A 241 11.83 48.47 -43.89
C ASN A 241 11.32 48.77 -45.27
N GLY A 242 10.21 48.14 -45.65
CA GLY A 242 9.52 48.33 -46.92
C GLY A 242 9.26 49.81 -47.20
N THR A 243 9.71 50.22 -48.34
CA THR A 243 9.42 51.49 -48.99
C THR A 243 7.90 51.76 -49.03
N GLY A 244 7.44 52.47 -48.03
CA GLY A 244 6.21 53.26 -48.13
C GLY A 244 6.60 54.65 -48.61
N SER A 245 6.91 54.78 -49.90
CA SER A 245 7.12 56.09 -50.53
C SER A 245 5.79 56.82 -50.63
N SER A 246 5.61 57.82 -49.77
CA SER A 246 4.66 58.88 -49.99
C SER A 246 5.36 60.00 -50.81
N SER A 247 5.32 59.91 -52.09
CA SER A 247 5.63 61.02 -52.96
C SER A 247 4.44 62.04 -52.95
N ASN A 248 4.59 63.06 -52.09
CA ASN A 248 3.75 64.26 -52.21
C ASN A 248 4.39 65.18 -53.24
N GLY A 249 3.97 65.10 -54.49
CA GLY A 249 4.28 66.04 -55.53
C GLY A 249 3.48 67.31 -55.33
N THR A 250 4.17 68.35 -54.84
CA THR A 250 3.63 69.73 -55.01
C THR A 250 3.95 70.23 -56.39
N VAL A 251 2.96 70.50 -57.16
CA VAL A 251 3.07 71.24 -58.42
C VAL A 251 2.50 72.66 -58.19
N SER A 252 3.27 73.68 -58.56
CA SER A 252 3.02 75.07 -58.55
C SER A 252 1.97 75.44 -59.63
#